data_39e545da49876f635e8227b1ad374580
#
_entry.id   39e545da49876f635e8227b1ad374580
#
_cell.length_a   1.000
_cell.length_b   1.000
_cell.length_c   1.000
_cell.angle_alpha   90.00
_cell.angle_beta   90.00
_cell.angle_gamma   90.00
#
_symmetry.space_group_name_H-M   'P 1'
#
loop_
_entity.id
_entity.type
_entity.pdbx_description
1 polymer ?
#
loop_
_entity_poly.entity_id
_entity_poly.type
_entity_poly.pdbx_seq_one_letter_code
_entity_poly.pdbx_strand_id
1 'polypeptide(L)'
;MIMQVMPRPEDFRNTHFSSLIKFRIKRILMICSNYDAFIMEEDGKIESQVYKEYVGLNMSNPPTFVWVESAAAARQTLENEPDIDMIICMYNEIDRDIFPLAADLKAEGKQIPFVLLMHYSKQIRKKVMSQTDSGVDFVFSWHGNADLILAIIKLFEDKRNADYDILETGVQAIMLVEDSIRYYSTYLPELYKLILKQSNEFLKETLNEDQQKNRKRSRPKILLA
;
A
#
# COMPACT_ATOMS: atom_id res chain seq x y z
N MET A 1 17.28 7.39 -28.28
CA MET A 1 17.71 7.33 -26.85
C MET A 1 17.63 8.75 -26.32
N ILE A 2 16.49 9.13 -25.72
CA ILE A 2 16.29 10.47 -25.15
C ILE A 2 16.91 10.41 -23.75
N MET A 3 18.03 11.12 -23.61
CA MET A 3 18.70 11.31 -22.33
C MET A 3 17.83 12.30 -21.53
N GLN A 4 17.02 11.80 -20.61
CA GLN A 4 16.23 12.63 -19.71
C GLN A 4 17.19 13.27 -18.72
N VAL A 5 17.42 14.55 -18.84
CA VAL A 5 18.27 15.34 -17.94
C VAL A 5 17.56 15.39 -16.59
N MET A 6 18.19 14.84 -15.53
CA MET A 6 17.67 15.00 -14.17
C MET A 6 17.60 16.52 -13.84
N PRO A 7 16.46 17.00 -13.30
CA PRO A 7 16.34 18.40 -12.92
C PRO A 7 17.37 18.74 -11.83
N ARG A 8 17.93 19.94 -11.92
CA ARG A 8 18.92 20.42 -10.95
C ARG A 8 18.27 20.85 -9.64
N PRO A 9 18.96 20.81 -8.51
CA PRO A 9 18.41 21.22 -7.21
C PRO A 9 17.78 22.63 -7.18
N GLU A 10 18.17 23.48 -8.07
CA GLU A 10 17.68 24.87 -8.23
C GLU A 10 16.27 24.93 -8.87
N ASP A 11 15.87 23.90 -9.60
CA ASP A 11 14.55 23.83 -10.25
C ASP A 11 13.41 23.56 -9.25
N PHE A 12 13.76 23.15 -8.00
CA PHE A 12 12.80 22.84 -6.95
C PHE A 12 12.22 24.05 -6.20
N ARG A 13 12.70 25.25 -6.49
CA ARG A 13 12.30 26.48 -5.76
C ARG A 13 10.84 26.86 -5.93
N ASN A 14 10.14 26.33 -6.93
CA ASN A 14 8.73 26.62 -7.23
C ASN A 14 7.80 25.42 -7.09
N THR A 15 8.24 24.33 -6.44
CA THR A 15 7.41 23.14 -6.29
C THR A 15 6.29 23.41 -5.29
N HIS A 16 5.03 23.35 -5.74
CA HIS A 16 3.88 23.38 -4.87
C HIS A 16 3.77 22.05 -4.10
N PHE A 17 4.45 21.94 -2.98
CA PHE A 17 4.42 20.75 -2.11
C PHE A 17 3.00 20.31 -1.72
N SER A 18 2.02 21.23 -1.78
CA SER A 18 0.61 20.92 -1.57
C SER A 18 0.05 19.95 -2.61
N SER A 19 0.67 19.84 -3.79
CA SER A 19 0.26 18.95 -4.87
C SER A 19 0.88 17.55 -4.80
N LEU A 20 1.87 17.31 -3.93
CA LEU A 20 2.46 16.00 -3.71
C LEU A 20 1.48 15.05 -3.02
N ILE A 21 1.61 13.77 -3.29
CA ILE A 21 0.74 12.70 -2.76
C ILE A 21 -0.74 13.05 -2.98
N LYS A 22 -1.10 13.34 -4.21
CA LYS A 22 -2.51 13.61 -4.57
C LYS A 22 -3.39 12.40 -4.36
N PHE A 23 -2.88 11.23 -4.75
CA PHE A 23 -3.58 9.98 -4.58
C PHE A 23 -3.30 9.42 -3.18
N ARG A 24 -4.36 9.14 -2.46
CA ARG A 24 -4.32 8.48 -1.14
C ARG A 24 -5.34 7.36 -1.10
N ILE A 25 -5.00 6.30 -0.42
CA ILE A 25 -5.92 5.22 -0.13
C ILE A 25 -6.75 5.61 1.09
N LYS A 26 -8.06 5.67 0.92
CA LYS A 26 -9.03 6.08 1.95
C LYS A 26 -9.90 4.93 2.41
N ARG A 27 -10.27 4.01 1.51
CA ARG A 27 -11.12 2.86 1.82
C ARG A 27 -10.50 1.58 1.30
N ILE A 28 -10.42 0.59 2.16
CA ILE A 28 -9.81 -0.72 1.88
C ILE A 28 -10.86 -1.79 2.09
N LEU A 29 -11.07 -2.62 1.07
CA LEU A 29 -11.86 -3.84 1.19
C LEU A 29 -10.96 -4.98 1.64
N MET A 30 -11.21 -5.51 2.84
CA MET A 30 -10.52 -6.68 3.39
C MET A 30 -11.36 -7.93 3.13
N ILE A 31 -10.82 -8.88 2.37
CA ILE A 31 -11.46 -10.17 2.13
C ILE A 31 -10.73 -11.21 2.96
N CYS A 32 -11.39 -11.77 3.95
CA CYS A 32 -10.81 -12.81 4.79
C CYS A 32 -11.90 -13.66 5.45
N SER A 33 -11.56 -14.89 5.84
CA SER A 33 -12.47 -15.72 6.60
C SER A 33 -12.77 -15.11 7.97
N ASN A 34 -13.92 -15.47 8.59
CA ASN A 34 -14.26 -15.06 9.94
C ASN A 34 -13.17 -15.44 10.96
N TYR A 35 -12.50 -16.57 10.75
CA TYR A 35 -11.40 -17.00 11.59
C TYR A 35 -10.18 -16.07 11.47
N ASP A 36 -9.78 -15.71 10.23
CA ASP A 36 -8.66 -14.80 10.01
C ASP A 36 -9.00 -13.39 10.53
N ALA A 37 -10.24 -12.92 10.32
CA ALA A 37 -10.71 -11.65 10.85
C ALA A 37 -10.63 -11.62 12.38
N PHE A 38 -11.08 -12.71 13.04
CA PHE A 38 -11.00 -12.84 14.49
C PHE A 38 -9.55 -12.82 15.00
N ILE A 39 -8.65 -13.58 14.37
CA ILE A 39 -7.22 -13.56 14.72
C ILE A 39 -6.64 -12.14 14.54
N MET A 40 -6.96 -11.47 13.44
CA MET A 40 -6.50 -10.11 13.18
C MET A 40 -7.07 -9.09 14.19
N GLU A 41 -8.26 -9.34 14.74
CA GLU A 41 -8.86 -8.53 15.79
C GLU A 41 -8.26 -8.84 17.18
N GLU A 42 -7.98 -10.11 17.51
CA GLU A 42 -7.37 -10.49 18.78
C GLU A 42 -5.93 -10.01 18.91
N ASP A 43 -5.12 -10.18 17.87
CA ASP A 43 -3.71 -9.76 17.84
C ASP A 43 -3.52 -8.23 17.87
N GLY A 44 -4.58 -7.46 17.97
CA GLY A 44 -4.50 -6.04 18.23
C GLY A 44 -5.20 -5.14 17.22
N LYS A 45 -6.33 -5.57 16.68
CA LYS A 45 -7.22 -4.73 15.85
C LYS A 45 -6.42 -3.97 14.79
N ILE A 46 -6.22 -4.57 13.63
CA ILE A 46 -5.43 -3.98 12.53
C ILE A 46 -5.77 -2.50 12.33
N GLU A 47 -7.06 -2.16 12.36
CA GLU A 47 -7.51 -0.77 12.26
C GLU A 47 -6.92 0.11 13.36
N SER A 48 -6.95 -0.37 14.63
CA SER A 48 -6.40 0.38 15.75
C SER A 48 -4.88 0.52 15.66
N GLN A 49 -4.18 -0.49 15.16
CA GLN A 49 -2.72 -0.43 14.97
C GLN A 49 -2.37 0.50 13.81
N VAL A 50 -3.04 0.37 12.67
CA VAL A 50 -2.86 1.31 11.54
C VAL A 50 -3.17 2.73 11.98
N TYR A 51 -4.26 2.95 12.73
CA TYR A 51 -4.59 4.27 13.28
C TYR A 51 -3.48 4.80 14.21
N LYS A 52 -2.99 3.99 15.14
CA LYS A 52 -1.89 4.38 16.05
C LYS A 52 -0.62 4.74 15.30
N GLU A 53 -0.27 3.97 14.27
CA GLU A 53 0.89 4.28 13.43
C GLU A 53 0.68 5.59 12.64
N TYR A 54 -0.51 5.83 12.09
CA TYR A 54 -0.84 7.10 11.45
C TYR A 54 -0.72 8.28 12.42
N VAL A 55 -1.24 8.14 13.64
CA VAL A 55 -1.12 9.18 14.70
C VAL A 55 0.33 9.34 15.14
N GLY A 56 1.04 8.23 15.44
CA GLY A 56 2.43 8.25 15.88
C GLY A 56 3.38 8.86 14.84
N LEU A 57 3.08 8.66 13.57
CA LEU A 57 3.78 9.26 12.43
C LEU A 57 3.21 10.64 12.04
N ASN A 58 2.30 11.19 12.84
CA ASN A 58 1.65 12.47 12.60
C ASN A 58 1.08 12.58 11.17
N MET A 59 0.52 11.48 10.63
CA MET A 59 -0.15 11.44 9.34
C MET A 59 -1.65 11.71 9.50
N SER A 60 -2.22 12.42 8.52
CA SER A 60 -3.66 12.74 8.52
C SER A 60 -4.46 11.64 7.80
N ASN A 61 -5.69 11.42 8.27
CA ASN A 61 -6.69 10.60 7.60
C ASN A 61 -6.24 9.14 7.37
N PRO A 62 -6.25 8.31 8.42
CA PRO A 62 -6.07 6.87 8.28
C PRO A 62 -7.18 6.29 7.40
N PRO A 63 -6.91 5.22 6.63
CA PRO A 63 -7.91 4.57 5.83
C PRO A 63 -8.95 3.87 6.71
N THR A 64 -10.15 3.70 6.17
CA THR A 64 -11.21 2.88 6.77
C THR A 64 -11.22 1.51 6.12
N PHE A 65 -11.63 0.49 6.87
CA PHE A 65 -11.68 -0.88 6.39
C PHE A 65 -13.12 -1.37 6.29
N VAL A 66 -13.42 -2.07 5.21
CA VAL A 66 -14.68 -2.78 4.98
C VAL A 66 -14.34 -4.26 4.94
N TRP A 67 -14.96 -5.07 5.79
CA TRP A 67 -14.64 -6.49 5.94
C TRP A 67 -15.70 -7.36 5.27
N VAL A 68 -15.26 -8.34 4.50
CA VAL A 68 -16.14 -9.33 3.84
C VAL A 68 -15.50 -10.73 3.88
N GLU A 69 -16.33 -11.75 3.86
CA GLU A 69 -15.89 -13.14 4.10
C GLU A 69 -15.53 -13.90 2.81
N SER A 70 -15.96 -13.42 1.65
CA SER A 70 -15.81 -14.16 0.39
C SER A 70 -15.70 -13.27 -0.83
N ALA A 71 -15.23 -13.84 -1.94
CA ALA A 71 -15.19 -13.18 -3.24
C ALA A 71 -16.58 -12.70 -3.71
N ALA A 72 -17.63 -13.49 -3.44
CA ALA A 72 -18.99 -13.12 -3.81
C ALA A 72 -19.48 -11.90 -3.03
N ALA A 73 -19.24 -11.86 -1.71
CA ALA A 73 -19.56 -10.70 -0.87
C ALA A 73 -18.74 -9.46 -1.29
N ALA A 74 -17.47 -9.66 -1.65
CA ALA A 74 -16.61 -8.59 -2.15
C ALA A 74 -17.17 -7.98 -3.44
N ARG A 75 -17.62 -8.79 -4.39
CA ARG A 75 -18.22 -8.29 -5.65
C ARG A 75 -19.47 -7.45 -5.35
N GLN A 76 -20.34 -7.94 -4.49
CA GLN A 76 -21.55 -7.19 -4.11
C GLN A 76 -21.21 -5.86 -3.41
N THR A 77 -20.20 -5.86 -2.55
CA THR A 77 -19.75 -4.64 -1.87
C THR A 77 -19.18 -3.64 -2.88
N LEU A 78 -18.36 -4.09 -3.84
CA LEU A 78 -17.78 -3.23 -4.89
C LEU A 78 -18.82 -2.63 -5.86
N GLU A 79 -19.99 -3.26 -5.99
CA GLU A 79 -21.12 -2.71 -6.76
C GLU A 79 -21.86 -1.63 -5.96
N ASN A 80 -22.00 -1.82 -4.64
CA ASN A 80 -22.73 -0.89 -3.77
C ASN A 80 -21.85 0.28 -3.28
N GLU A 81 -20.54 0.08 -3.19
CA GLU A 81 -19.56 1.02 -2.64
C GLU A 81 -18.43 1.28 -3.66
N PRO A 82 -18.64 2.19 -4.62
CA PRO A 82 -17.68 2.42 -5.70
C PRO A 82 -16.43 3.19 -5.26
N ASP A 83 -16.37 3.67 -4.03
CA ASP A 83 -15.28 4.45 -3.47
C ASP A 83 -14.18 3.62 -2.76
N ILE A 84 -14.16 2.31 -3.01
CA ILE A 84 -13.08 1.43 -2.55
C ILE A 84 -11.83 1.67 -3.40
N ASP A 85 -10.74 2.04 -2.72
CA ASP A 85 -9.47 2.42 -3.35
C ASP A 85 -8.47 1.24 -3.46
N MET A 86 -8.65 0.19 -2.66
CA MET A 86 -7.74 -0.97 -2.59
C MET A 86 -8.48 -2.21 -2.07
N ILE A 87 -8.07 -3.36 -2.57
CA ILE A 87 -8.53 -4.67 -2.08
C ILE A 87 -7.32 -5.40 -1.48
N ILE A 88 -7.47 -5.89 -0.26
CA ILE A 88 -6.51 -6.78 0.39
C ILE A 88 -7.23 -8.07 0.73
N CYS A 89 -6.73 -9.18 0.21
CA CYS A 89 -7.33 -10.49 0.42
C CYS A 89 -6.39 -11.41 1.20
N MET A 90 -6.86 -12.00 2.29
CA MET A 90 -6.18 -13.11 2.94
C MET A 90 -6.46 -14.39 2.16
N TYR A 91 -5.41 -14.97 1.59
CA TYR A 91 -5.55 -16.19 0.79
C TYR A 91 -6.00 -17.36 1.65
N ASN A 92 -7.14 -17.93 1.26
CA ASN A 92 -7.67 -19.17 1.82
C ASN A 92 -7.82 -20.20 0.68
N GLU A 93 -7.35 -21.43 0.88
CA GLU A 93 -7.47 -22.49 -0.11
C GLU A 93 -8.93 -22.91 -0.41
N ILE A 94 -9.85 -22.57 0.47
CA ILE A 94 -11.27 -22.87 0.36
C ILE A 94 -11.97 -21.93 -0.62
N ASP A 95 -11.65 -20.64 -0.57
CA ASP A 95 -12.21 -19.63 -1.48
C ASP A 95 -11.38 -19.56 -2.77
N ARG A 96 -11.77 -20.34 -3.78
CA ARG A 96 -11.09 -20.40 -5.07
C ARG A 96 -11.48 -19.26 -6.02
N ASP A 97 -12.49 -18.50 -5.68
CA ASP A 97 -13.06 -17.47 -6.56
C ASP A 97 -12.31 -16.13 -6.47
N ILE A 98 -11.30 -16.03 -5.62
CA ILE A 98 -10.48 -14.82 -5.45
C ILE A 98 -9.72 -14.46 -6.72
N PHE A 99 -9.09 -15.43 -7.41
CA PHE A 99 -8.36 -15.15 -8.65
C PHE A 99 -9.30 -14.78 -9.82
N PRO A 100 -10.42 -15.50 -10.04
CA PRO A 100 -11.45 -15.04 -10.96
C PRO A 100 -11.94 -13.63 -10.66
N LEU A 101 -12.24 -13.31 -9.39
CA LEU A 101 -12.67 -11.96 -9.00
C LEU A 101 -11.62 -10.90 -9.41
N ALA A 102 -10.34 -11.13 -9.08
CA ALA A 102 -9.27 -10.19 -9.41
C ALA A 102 -9.10 -10.00 -10.92
N ALA A 103 -9.16 -11.09 -11.69
CA ALA A 103 -9.09 -11.07 -13.16
C ALA A 103 -10.28 -10.32 -13.78
N ASP A 104 -11.50 -10.58 -13.30
CA ASP A 104 -12.72 -9.92 -13.78
C ASP A 104 -12.66 -8.40 -13.53
N LEU A 105 -12.24 -7.97 -12.34
CA LEU A 105 -12.11 -6.54 -12.03
C LEU A 105 -11.13 -5.83 -12.97
N LYS A 106 -10.03 -6.49 -13.33
CA LYS A 106 -9.08 -5.94 -14.32
C LYS A 106 -9.68 -5.93 -15.73
N ALA A 107 -10.41 -6.96 -16.12
CA ALA A 107 -11.10 -7.03 -17.41
C ALA A 107 -12.21 -5.96 -17.53
N GLU A 108 -12.88 -5.64 -16.43
CA GLU A 108 -13.84 -4.53 -16.33
C GLU A 108 -13.18 -3.14 -16.39
N GLY A 109 -11.85 -3.07 -16.46
CA GLY A 109 -11.09 -1.81 -16.49
C GLY A 109 -10.99 -1.11 -15.13
N LYS A 110 -11.35 -1.77 -14.03
CA LYS A 110 -11.22 -1.21 -12.67
C LYS A 110 -9.75 -1.18 -12.27
N GLN A 111 -9.24 0.03 -12.05
CA GLN A 111 -7.84 0.27 -11.63
C GLN A 111 -7.65 0.17 -10.10
N ILE A 112 -8.42 -0.69 -9.44
CA ILE A 112 -8.32 -0.93 -8.00
C ILE A 112 -7.16 -1.91 -7.75
N PRO A 113 -6.15 -1.54 -6.95
CA PRO A 113 -5.09 -2.47 -6.56
C PRO A 113 -5.63 -3.69 -5.84
N PHE A 114 -5.22 -4.87 -6.26
CA PHE A 114 -5.58 -6.14 -5.66
C PHE A 114 -4.35 -6.81 -5.04
N VAL A 115 -4.31 -6.89 -3.73
CA VAL A 115 -3.19 -7.44 -2.95
C VAL A 115 -3.60 -8.75 -2.31
N LEU A 116 -2.75 -9.77 -2.44
CA LEU A 116 -2.94 -11.06 -1.80
C LEU A 116 -2.00 -11.19 -0.61
N LEU A 117 -2.55 -11.44 0.58
CA LEU A 117 -1.80 -11.85 1.75
C LEU A 117 -1.86 -13.38 1.88
N MET A 118 -0.75 -14.02 2.17
CA MET A 118 -0.71 -15.46 2.40
C MET A 118 0.17 -15.82 3.58
N HIS A 119 -0.23 -16.84 4.33
CA HIS A 119 0.70 -17.48 5.26
C HIS A 119 1.82 -18.17 4.49
N TYR A 120 3.07 -17.97 4.94
CA TYR A 120 4.22 -18.52 4.22
C TYR A 120 4.20 -20.05 4.24
N SER A 121 3.97 -20.63 3.07
CA SER A 121 4.09 -22.06 2.80
C SER A 121 4.65 -22.25 1.39
N LYS A 122 5.61 -23.17 1.23
CA LYS A 122 6.15 -23.48 -0.09
C LYS A 122 5.09 -23.98 -1.06
N GLN A 123 4.08 -24.71 -0.55
CA GLN A 123 2.98 -25.26 -1.36
C GLN A 123 2.05 -24.15 -1.82
N ILE A 124 1.62 -23.26 -0.90
CA ILE A 124 0.77 -22.12 -1.21
C ILE A 124 1.47 -21.20 -2.20
N ARG A 125 2.75 -20.86 -1.95
CA ARG A 125 3.54 -20.03 -2.89
C ARG A 125 3.52 -20.62 -4.30
N LYS A 126 3.82 -21.93 -4.46
CA LYS A 126 3.83 -22.58 -5.77
C LYS A 126 2.46 -22.47 -6.45
N LYS A 127 1.37 -22.66 -5.71
CA LYS A 127 0.01 -22.58 -6.22
C LYS A 127 -0.37 -21.17 -6.63
N VAL A 128 -0.07 -20.17 -5.82
CA VAL A 128 -0.33 -18.76 -6.11
C VAL A 128 0.48 -18.29 -7.33
N MET A 129 1.77 -18.61 -7.38
CA MET A 129 2.65 -18.22 -8.49
C MET A 129 2.36 -18.97 -9.80
N SER A 130 1.60 -20.08 -9.77
CA SER A 130 1.14 -20.76 -10.98
C SER A 130 -0.10 -20.13 -11.62
N GLN A 131 -0.74 -19.17 -10.95
CA GLN A 131 -1.89 -18.42 -11.45
C GLN A 131 -1.40 -17.24 -12.30
N THR A 132 -1.01 -17.52 -13.55
CA THR A 132 -0.65 -16.50 -14.52
C THR A 132 -1.91 -15.67 -14.86
N ASP A 133 -1.76 -14.36 -15.01
CA ASP A 133 -2.86 -13.42 -15.35
C ASP A 133 -4.01 -13.37 -14.31
N SER A 134 -3.69 -13.60 -13.05
CA SER A 134 -4.67 -13.63 -11.97
C SER A 134 -5.30 -12.27 -11.62
N GLY A 135 -4.85 -11.17 -12.22
CA GLY A 135 -5.30 -9.81 -11.85
C GLY A 135 -4.79 -9.31 -10.48
N VAL A 136 -3.99 -10.11 -9.78
CA VAL A 136 -3.36 -9.74 -8.51
C VAL A 136 -2.13 -8.88 -8.79
N ASP A 137 -2.06 -7.70 -8.16
CA ASP A 137 -0.94 -6.77 -8.37
C ASP A 137 0.30 -7.16 -7.57
N PHE A 138 0.12 -7.58 -6.31
CA PHE A 138 1.19 -8.04 -5.42
C PHE A 138 0.74 -9.14 -4.48
N VAL A 139 1.68 -9.99 -4.10
CA VAL A 139 1.50 -11.04 -3.11
C VAL A 139 2.44 -10.78 -1.95
N PHE A 140 1.95 -10.80 -0.71
CA PHE A 140 2.78 -10.62 0.49
C PHE A 140 2.64 -11.80 1.45
N SER A 141 3.68 -12.05 2.21
CA SER A 141 3.68 -13.03 3.29
C SER A 141 3.18 -12.39 4.58
N TRP A 142 2.06 -12.87 5.11
CA TRP A 142 1.49 -12.39 6.36
C TRP A 142 2.17 -13.02 7.57
N HIS A 143 2.60 -12.21 8.52
CA HIS A 143 3.27 -12.62 9.74
C HIS A 143 2.61 -12.03 11.02
N GLY A 144 1.33 -11.62 10.92
CA GLY A 144 0.62 -11.04 12.07
C GLY A 144 1.02 -9.61 12.39
N ASN A 145 1.59 -8.84 11.45
CA ASN A 145 2.08 -7.49 11.71
C ASN A 145 1.33 -6.42 10.89
N ALA A 146 0.63 -5.51 11.57
CA ALA A 146 -0.06 -4.38 10.94
C ALA A 146 0.87 -3.40 10.22
N ASP A 147 2.16 -3.35 10.55
CA ASP A 147 3.16 -2.54 9.84
C ASP A 147 3.22 -2.94 8.35
N LEU A 148 2.96 -4.21 8.04
CA LEU A 148 2.88 -4.68 6.65
C LEU A 148 1.70 -4.03 5.92
N ILE A 149 0.54 -3.93 6.55
CA ILE A 149 -0.64 -3.28 5.95
C ILE A 149 -0.34 -1.81 5.67
N LEU A 150 0.26 -1.11 6.64
CA LEU A 150 0.70 0.28 6.45
C LEU A 150 1.68 0.40 5.27
N ALA A 151 2.67 -0.49 5.20
CA ALA A 151 3.67 -0.50 4.13
C ALA A 151 3.05 -0.75 2.75
N ILE A 152 2.09 -1.68 2.65
CA ILE A 152 1.32 -1.95 1.43
C ILE A 152 0.55 -0.70 0.98
N ILE A 153 -0.18 -0.05 1.90
CA ILE A 153 -0.90 1.19 1.60
C ILE A 153 0.04 2.24 1.03
N LYS A 154 1.18 2.47 1.71
CA LYS A 154 2.17 3.47 1.28
C LYS A 154 2.86 3.10 -0.03
N LEU A 155 3.10 1.83 -0.28
CA LEU A 155 3.66 1.35 -1.55
C LEU A 155 2.77 1.73 -2.75
N PHE A 156 1.48 1.51 -2.63
CA PHE A 156 0.55 1.84 -3.70
C PHE A 156 0.31 3.34 -3.84
N GLU A 157 0.29 4.07 -2.73
CA GLU A 157 0.28 5.54 -2.77
C GLU A 157 1.54 6.06 -3.49
N ASP A 158 2.72 5.56 -3.14
CA ASP A 158 3.98 5.95 -3.77
C ASP A 158 4.00 5.60 -5.27
N LYS A 159 3.60 4.40 -5.63
CA LYS A 159 3.53 3.95 -7.03
C LYS A 159 2.60 4.83 -7.87
N ARG A 160 1.41 5.17 -7.35
CA ARG A 160 0.44 5.99 -8.09
C ARG A 160 0.82 7.47 -8.19
N ASN A 161 1.60 7.96 -7.26
CA ASN A 161 2.08 9.35 -7.29
C ASN A 161 3.48 9.48 -7.91
N ALA A 162 4.15 8.37 -8.29
CA ALA A 162 5.54 8.36 -8.72
C ALA A 162 5.81 9.30 -9.89
N ASP A 163 4.99 9.25 -10.93
CA ASP A 163 5.18 10.06 -12.13
C ASP A 163 5.23 11.56 -11.79
N TYR A 164 4.30 12.02 -10.98
CA TYR A 164 4.29 13.43 -10.58
C TYR A 164 5.34 13.73 -9.51
N ASP A 165 5.38 12.95 -8.43
CA ASP A 165 6.22 13.26 -7.28
C ASP A 165 7.72 13.08 -7.58
N ILE A 166 8.09 12.14 -8.46
CA ILE A 166 9.49 11.86 -8.81
C ILE A 166 9.90 12.62 -10.07
N LEU A 167 9.15 12.44 -11.18
CA LEU A 167 9.56 12.95 -12.48
C LEU A 167 9.34 14.47 -12.62
N GLU A 168 8.21 14.97 -12.10
CA GLU A 168 7.87 16.40 -12.24
C GLU A 168 8.45 17.25 -11.11
N THR A 169 8.49 16.72 -9.88
CA THR A 169 8.90 17.51 -8.71
C THR A 169 10.27 17.12 -8.15
N GLY A 170 10.87 16.02 -8.62
CA GLY A 170 12.20 15.57 -8.24
C GLY A 170 12.31 15.00 -6.82
N VAL A 171 11.22 14.54 -6.23
CA VAL A 171 11.26 13.81 -4.97
C VAL A 171 12.11 12.55 -5.15
N GLN A 172 12.95 12.25 -4.18
CA GLN A 172 13.83 11.08 -4.23
C GLN A 172 13.04 9.78 -4.27
N ALA A 173 13.56 8.78 -5.00
CA ALA A 173 13.03 7.43 -5.04
C ALA A 173 14.03 6.43 -4.46
N ILE A 174 13.52 5.45 -3.73
CA ILE A 174 14.25 4.27 -3.28
C ILE A 174 13.65 3.08 -4.01
N MET A 175 14.47 2.41 -4.81
CA MET A 175 14.05 1.19 -5.50
C MET A 175 14.45 -0.03 -4.68
N LEU A 176 13.46 -0.79 -4.23
CA LEU A 176 13.67 -2.10 -3.60
C LEU A 176 13.53 -3.15 -4.69
N VAL A 177 14.64 -3.84 -5.00
CA VAL A 177 14.68 -4.93 -5.98
C VAL A 177 14.82 -6.24 -5.23
N GLU A 178 13.74 -7.00 -5.14
CA GLU A 178 13.70 -8.27 -4.41
C GLU A 178 12.58 -9.16 -4.98
N ASP A 179 12.89 -10.35 -5.42
CA ASP A 179 11.94 -11.30 -6.00
C ASP A 179 11.34 -12.30 -4.99
N SER A 180 11.90 -12.35 -3.78
CA SER A 180 11.40 -13.21 -2.73
C SER A 180 10.27 -12.56 -1.94
N ILE A 181 9.05 -13.11 -2.08
CA ILE A 181 7.87 -12.68 -1.31
C ILE A 181 8.17 -12.54 0.19
N ARG A 182 8.93 -13.51 0.74
CA ARG A 182 9.30 -13.50 2.16
C ARG A 182 10.15 -12.29 2.53
N TYR A 183 11.15 -11.98 1.71
CA TYR A 183 12.11 -10.94 2.04
C TYR A 183 11.53 -9.55 1.83
N TYR A 184 10.89 -9.27 0.69
CA TYR A 184 10.30 -7.95 0.54
C TYR A 184 9.12 -7.70 1.49
N SER A 185 8.35 -8.74 1.89
CA SER A 185 7.33 -8.61 2.92
C SER A 185 7.89 -8.25 4.30
N THR A 186 9.17 -8.59 4.56
CA THR A 186 9.85 -8.24 5.80
C THR A 186 10.54 -6.88 5.70
N TYR A 187 11.22 -6.59 4.58
CA TYR A 187 12.02 -5.37 4.44
C TYR A 187 11.16 -4.12 4.22
N LEU A 188 10.05 -4.25 3.49
CA LEU A 188 9.20 -3.13 3.13
C LEU A 188 8.63 -2.39 4.36
N PRO A 189 8.04 -3.08 5.36
CA PRO A 189 7.59 -2.44 6.60
C PRO A 189 8.71 -1.69 7.32
N GLU A 190 9.88 -2.28 7.45
CA GLU A 190 11.02 -1.68 8.13
C GLU A 190 11.52 -0.42 7.40
N LEU A 191 11.59 -0.46 6.07
CA LEU A 191 11.97 0.70 5.25
C LEU A 191 10.96 1.84 5.42
N TYR A 192 9.66 1.57 5.34
CA TYR A 192 8.64 2.60 5.56
C TYR A 192 8.70 3.18 6.96
N LYS A 193 8.84 2.33 7.98
CA LYS A 193 8.96 2.76 9.37
C LYS A 193 10.17 3.70 9.57
N LEU A 194 11.31 3.34 8.98
CA LEU A 194 12.52 4.17 9.05
C LEU A 194 12.31 5.52 8.37
N ILE A 195 11.83 5.54 7.12
CA ILE A 195 11.64 6.76 6.34
C ILE A 195 10.59 7.68 6.98
N LEU A 196 9.47 7.12 7.44
CA LEU A 196 8.41 7.89 8.07
C LEU A 196 8.87 8.47 9.42
N LYS A 197 9.65 7.70 10.20
CA LYS A 197 10.23 8.17 11.45
C LYS A 197 11.23 9.31 11.21
N GLN A 198 12.15 9.13 10.27
CA GLN A 198 13.10 10.20 9.90
C GLN A 198 12.39 11.46 9.43
N SER A 199 11.37 11.30 8.57
CA SER A 199 10.58 12.45 8.11
C SER A 199 9.92 13.20 9.26
N ASN A 200 9.46 12.50 10.31
CA ASN A 200 8.90 13.11 11.50
C ASN A 200 9.92 13.81 12.39
N GLU A 201 11.12 13.24 12.54
CA GLU A 201 12.18 13.86 13.35
C GLU A 201 12.62 15.19 12.73
N PHE A 202 12.78 15.26 11.42
CA PHE A 202 13.08 16.51 10.71
C PHE A 202 11.96 17.57 10.82
N LEU A 203 10.70 17.16 11.11
CA LEU A 203 9.59 18.08 11.27
C LEU A 203 9.61 18.84 12.60
N LYS A 204 10.22 18.26 13.64
CA LYS A 204 10.33 18.91 14.95
C LYS A 204 11.23 20.17 14.90
N GLU A 205 12.04 20.29 13.88
CA GLU A 205 12.94 21.43 13.67
C GLU A 205 12.28 22.57 12.87
N THR A 206 11.07 22.39 12.36
CA THR A 206 10.37 23.38 11.53
C THR A 206 9.26 24.09 12.29
N LEU A 207 9.25 25.42 12.19
CA LEU A 207 8.39 26.32 12.99
C LEU A 207 6.95 26.48 12.48
N ASN A 208 6.60 26.02 11.25
CA ASN A 208 5.30 26.28 10.61
C ASN A 208 4.58 24.99 10.20
N GLU A 209 3.26 24.86 10.51
CA GLU A 209 2.44 23.69 10.17
C GLU A 209 2.39 23.37 8.67
N ASP A 210 2.35 24.39 7.81
CA ASP A 210 2.33 24.19 6.37
C ASP A 210 3.67 23.66 5.83
N GLN A 211 4.77 24.11 6.38
CA GLN A 211 6.10 23.57 6.08
C GLN A 211 6.23 22.13 6.57
N GLN A 212 5.64 21.80 7.71
CA GLN A 212 5.60 20.42 8.22
C GLN A 212 4.83 19.49 7.27
N LYS A 213 3.63 19.90 6.82
CA LYS A 213 2.84 19.13 5.84
C LYS A 213 3.57 18.93 4.52
N ASN A 214 4.23 19.96 4.04
CA ASN A 214 4.98 19.91 2.79
C ASN A 214 6.19 18.97 2.86
N ARG A 215 6.96 19.02 3.93
CA ARG A 215 8.09 18.10 4.13
C ARG A 215 7.65 16.65 4.26
N LYS A 216 6.55 16.35 4.93
CA LYS A 216 5.99 14.99 4.99
C LYS A 216 5.68 14.43 3.60
N ARG A 217 5.18 15.26 2.70
CA ARG A 217 4.85 14.86 1.35
C ARG A 217 6.09 14.64 0.47
N SER A 218 7.18 15.37 0.75
CA SER A 218 8.45 15.26 0.02
C SER A 218 9.37 14.13 0.51
N ARG A 219 8.89 13.23 1.36
CA ARG A 219 9.66 12.04 1.76
C ARG A 219 10.05 11.20 0.55
N PRO A 220 11.16 10.48 0.58
CA PRO A 220 11.51 9.52 -0.46
C PRO A 220 10.37 8.52 -0.72
N LYS A 221 10.11 8.24 -1.99
CA LYS A 221 9.12 7.23 -2.43
C LYS A 221 9.79 5.88 -2.51
N ILE A 222 9.09 4.82 -2.09
CA ILE A 222 9.57 3.45 -2.27
C ILE A 222 8.86 2.82 -3.46
N LEU A 223 9.65 2.27 -4.37
CA LEU A 223 9.18 1.48 -5.51
C LEU A 223 9.71 0.07 -5.36
N LEU A 224 8.82 -0.92 -5.44
CA LEU A 224 9.16 -2.35 -5.45
C LEU A 224 9.21 -2.85 -6.89
N ALA A 225 10.33 -3.46 -7.29
CA ALA A 225 10.58 -4.03 -8.61
C ALA A 225 10.92 -5.53 -8.51
#